data_67f25c758f48efff6ab2d8f93523ed00
#
_entry.id   67f25c758f48efff6ab2d8f93523ed00
#
_cell.length_a   1.000
_cell.length_b   1.000
_cell.length_c   1.000
_cell.angle_alpha   90.00
_cell.angle_beta   90.00
_cell.angle_gamma   90.00
#
_symmetry.space_group_name_H-M   'P 1'
#
loop_
_entity.id
_entity.type
_entity.pdbx_description
1 polymer ?
#
loop_
_entity_poly.entity_id
_entity_poly.type
_entity_poly.pdbx_seq_one_letter_code
_entity_poly.pdbx_strand_id
1 'polypeptide(L)'
;MSTKENNEVKKMELSKKAMSIKPSTTMAISSRAAEMKAAGVDVVSFGAGEPDFDTPTHIAQAGIDAIQNGQTRYTPAAGTPELRQAVCDKLKRDNGLEYEPAQVVISNGAKHSLMNTFMAILHEGDEVIIPAPFWLSYAEMVRIAGGVPVIIHTKKENGFMMTKEELENAYSAKTKAVVLTTPSNPTGQVMSRADLEMVAEFAVSHDILVVSDEIYEKLIYEDDKQHISIASLGQDIYDRTIVINGVSKSYAMTGWRIGYAAAPLPIAKLMASLQSHMASNPNSIAQAATVVALNGPQDCVAEMCVEFKKRRDYIYEREEAIPGISALKPEGAFYLFVDVSGLYGKAYEGQKIESAADFASILLEKKYVAVVPCADFGMPDYIRLSYATSMELIKKGMDRIEEMVKELK
;
A
#
# COMPACT_ATOMS: atom_id res chain seq x y z
N MET A 1 49.93 -19.63 39.20
CA MET A 1 49.04 -18.44 39.12
C MET A 1 48.73 -18.19 37.67
N SER A 2 47.55 -18.63 37.22
CA SER A 2 47.14 -18.50 35.84
C SER A 2 46.13 -17.35 35.78
N THR A 3 46.52 -16.26 35.15
CA THR A 3 45.68 -15.11 34.85
C THR A 3 44.72 -15.52 33.73
N LYS A 4 43.44 -15.77 34.07
CA LYS A 4 42.34 -15.83 33.09
C LYS A 4 42.09 -14.43 32.60
N GLU A 5 42.58 -14.09 31.40
CA GLU A 5 42.11 -12.93 30.67
C GLU A 5 40.64 -13.11 30.33
N ASN A 6 39.80 -12.30 30.94
CA ASN A 6 38.39 -12.14 30.57
C ASN A 6 38.35 -11.46 29.20
N ASN A 7 38.24 -12.23 28.12
CA ASN A 7 37.84 -11.73 26.82
C ASN A 7 36.35 -11.40 26.86
N GLU A 8 35.98 -10.24 27.41
CA GLU A 8 34.67 -9.66 27.13
C GLU A 8 34.59 -9.34 25.63
N VAL A 9 33.83 -10.17 24.91
CA VAL A 9 33.48 -9.89 23.54
C VAL A 9 32.75 -8.54 23.54
N LYS A 10 33.39 -7.48 23.06
CA LYS A 10 32.83 -6.14 22.98
C LYS A 10 31.51 -6.26 22.20
N LYS A 11 30.37 -6.05 22.87
CA LYS A 11 29.06 -6.15 22.26
C LYS A 11 28.98 -5.16 21.11
N MET A 12 28.77 -5.66 19.87
CA MET A 12 28.69 -4.82 18.68
C MET A 12 27.56 -3.79 18.86
N GLU A 13 27.88 -2.52 18.76
CA GLU A 13 26.90 -1.44 18.79
C GLU A 13 26.28 -1.27 17.39
N LEU A 14 24.97 -1.49 17.31
CA LEU A 14 24.20 -1.37 16.06
C LEU A 14 23.55 0.01 15.97
N SER A 15 23.13 0.38 14.76
CA SER A 15 22.43 1.64 14.51
C SER A 15 21.12 1.70 15.31
N LYS A 16 21.00 2.67 16.21
CA LYS A 16 19.78 2.92 17.00
C LYS A 16 18.55 3.15 16.10
N LYS A 17 18.75 3.87 14.99
CA LYS A 17 17.70 4.12 13.98
C LYS A 17 17.22 2.82 13.35
N ALA A 18 18.14 1.93 12.94
CA ALA A 18 17.76 0.65 12.37
C ALA A 18 17.02 -0.26 13.38
N MET A 19 17.45 -0.25 14.65
CA MET A 19 16.82 -1.03 15.72
C MET A 19 15.44 -0.51 16.12
N SER A 20 15.10 0.74 15.83
CA SER A 20 13.77 1.30 16.12
C SER A 20 12.71 0.94 15.10
N ILE A 21 13.08 0.39 13.92
CA ILE A 21 12.15 0.01 12.86
C ILE A 21 11.50 -1.34 13.21
N LYS A 22 10.17 -1.35 13.21
CA LYS A 22 9.40 -2.58 13.49
C LYS A 22 9.36 -3.49 12.27
N PRO A 23 9.49 -4.82 12.45
CA PRO A 23 9.24 -5.79 11.40
C PRO A 23 7.79 -5.69 10.88
N SER A 24 7.58 -5.98 9.59
CA SER A 24 6.24 -5.98 8.98
C SER A 24 5.42 -7.19 9.46
N THR A 25 4.31 -6.98 10.15
CA THR A 25 3.36 -8.03 10.55
C THR A 25 2.77 -8.77 9.36
N THR A 26 2.47 -8.06 8.27
CA THR A 26 2.00 -8.67 7.01
C THR A 26 2.99 -9.70 6.48
N MET A 27 4.30 -9.38 6.49
CA MET A 27 5.34 -10.30 6.04
C MET A 27 5.49 -11.50 6.97
N ALA A 28 5.39 -11.29 8.29
CA ALA A 28 5.49 -12.37 9.26
C ALA A 28 4.38 -13.42 9.08
N ILE A 29 3.14 -12.97 8.90
CA ILE A 29 1.99 -13.87 8.65
C ILE A 29 2.11 -14.59 7.32
N SER A 30 2.53 -13.88 6.26
CA SER A 30 2.74 -14.50 4.94
C SER A 30 3.84 -15.57 4.99
N SER A 31 4.95 -15.32 5.69
CA SER A 31 6.02 -16.30 5.88
C SER A 31 5.53 -17.50 6.66
N ARG A 32 4.78 -17.29 7.76
CA ARG A 32 4.23 -18.39 8.55
C ARG A 32 3.25 -19.26 7.77
N ALA A 33 2.36 -18.64 7.00
CA ALA A 33 1.44 -19.36 6.11
C ALA A 33 2.19 -20.17 5.03
N ALA A 34 3.28 -19.62 4.48
CA ALA A 34 4.13 -20.31 3.49
C ALA A 34 4.86 -21.51 4.12
N GLU A 35 5.41 -21.37 5.34
CA GLU A 35 6.03 -22.48 6.09
C GLU A 35 5.03 -23.62 6.34
N MET A 36 3.81 -23.28 6.77
CA MET A 36 2.77 -24.28 7.01
C MET A 36 2.37 -25.00 5.70
N LYS A 37 2.22 -24.27 4.59
CA LYS A 37 1.97 -24.87 3.27
C LYS A 37 3.10 -25.81 2.84
N ALA A 38 4.36 -25.40 3.03
CA ALA A 38 5.53 -26.23 2.74
C ALA A 38 5.57 -27.50 3.59
N ALA A 39 5.03 -27.47 4.81
CA ALA A 39 4.85 -28.63 5.69
C ALA A 39 3.63 -29.50 5.31
N GLY A 40 2.92 -29.20 4.24
CA GLY A 40 1.77 -29.98 3.76
C GLY A 40 0.43 -29.60 4.39
N VAL A 41 0.37 -28.51 5.17
CA VAL A 41 -0.87 -28.02 5.76
C VAL A 41 -1.69 -27.25 4.70
N ASP A 42 -2.99 -27.56 4.62
CA ASP A 42 -3.91 -26.92 3.69
C ASP A 42 -4.34 -25.53 4.20
N VAL A 43 -3.43 -24.55 4.08
CA VAL A 43 -3.64 -23.17 4.52
C VAL A 43 -4.27 -22.33 3.42
N VAL A 44 -5.36 -21.64 3.75
CA VAL A 44 -5.91 -20.53 2.96
C VAL A 44 -5.30 -19.23 3.45
N SER A 45 -4.73 -18.42 2.55
CA SER A 45 -4.12 -17.15 2.93
C SER A 45 -4.82 -15.95 2.29
N PHE A 46 -5.34 -15.07 3.13
CA PHE A 46 -5.83 -13.74 2.79
C PHE A 46 -4.80 -12.64 3.10
N GLY A 47 -3.53 -13.02 3.34
CA GLY A 47 -2.47 -12.08 3.70
C GLY A 47 -1.81 -11.38 2.51
N ALA A 48 -1.96 -11.91 1.27
CA ALA A 48 -1.27 -11.41 0.09
C ALA A 48 -1.64 -9.96 -0.25
N GLY A 49 -0.63 -9.15 -0.55
CA GLY A 49 -0.82 -7.77 -0.99
C GLY A 49 -0.54 -7.59 -2.49
N GLU A 50 -0.84 -8.60 -3.31
CA GLU A 50 -0.57 -8.60 -4.75
C GLU A 50 -1.67 -9.31 -5.53
N PRO A 51 -1.95 -8.88 -6.79
CA PRO A 51 -2.84 -9.63 -7.68
C PRO A 51 -2.34 -11.06 -7.88
N ASP A 52 -3.27 -12.02 -7.98
CA ASP A 52 -3.02 -13.43 -8.28
C ASP A 52 -3.05 -13.73 -9.79
N PHE A 53 -3.02 -12.70 -10.59
CA PHE A 53 -2.93 -12.77 -12.04
C PHE A 53 -1.47 -12.77 -12.50
N ASP A 54 -1.21 -13.41 -13.61
CA ASP A 54 0.06 -13.28 -14.30
C ASP A 54 0.17 -11.91 -14.97
N THR A 55 1.41 -11.41 -15.10
CA THR A 55 1.68 -10.25 -15.94
C THR A 55 1.16 -10.49 -17.36
N PRO A 56 0.38 -9.57 -17.97
CA PRO A 56 -0.17 -9.76 -19.32
C PRO A 56 0.89 -10.13 -20.34
N THR A 57 0.58 -11.07 -21.22
CA THR A 57 1.53 -11.70 -22.15
C THR A 57 2.29 -10.68 -23.00
N HIS A 58 1.63 -9.64 -23.50
CA HIS A 58 2.27 -8.61 -24.33
C HIS A 58 3.30 -7.77 -23.53
N ILE A 59 3.07 -7.58 -22.24
CA ILE A 59 4.01 -6.91 -21.33
C ILE A 59 5.19 -7.81 -20.99
N ALA A 60 4.92 -9.08 -20.70
CA ALA A 60 5.95 -10.06 -20.43
C ALA A 60 6.86 -10.27 -21.65
N GLN A 61 6.27 -10.30 -22.86
CA GLN A 61 7.03 -10.40 -24.12
C GLN A 61 7.94 -9.20 -24.33
N ALA A 62 7.49 -7.99 -24.00
CA ALA A 62 8.33 -6.79 -24.09
C ALA A 62 9.57 -6.88 -23.18
N GLY A 63 9.46 -7.51 -22.02
CA GLY A 63 10.61 -7.80 -21.15
C GLY A 63 11.58 -8.79 -21.80
N ILE A 64 11.07 -9.86 -22.43
CA ILE A 64 11.89 -10.85 -23.16
C ILE A 64 12.61 -10.15 -24.33
N ASP A 65 11.89 -9.34 -25.11
CA ASP A 65 12.44 -8.59 -26.23
C ASP A 65 13.53 -7.61 -25.77
N ALA A 66 13.35 -6.94 -24.63
CA ALA A 66 14.35 -6.06 -24.04
C ALA A 66 15.67 -6.80 -23.72
N ILE A 67 15.60 -8.03 -23.22
CA ILE A 67 16.76 -8.88 -22.96
C ILE A 67 17.44 -9.24 -24.30
N GLN A 68 16.68 -9.69 -25.28
CA GLN A 68 17.20 -10.09 -26.59
C GLN A 68 17.84 -8.93 -27.36
N ASN A 69 17.30 -7.72 -27.18
CA ASN A 69 17.81 -6.49 -27.79
C ASN A 69 18.95 -5.84 -26.97
N GLY A 70 19.46 -6.49 -25.93
CA GLY A 70 20.58 -6.02 -25.14
C GLY A 70 20.29 -4.80 -24.26
N GLN A 71 19.04 -4.53 -23.90
CA GLN A 71 18.64 -3.46 -22.98
C GLN A 71 18.93 -3.83 -21.51
N THR A 72 20.17 -4.17 -21.23
CA THR A 72 20.62 -4.75 -19.94
C THR A 72 21.69 -3.90 -19.26
N ARG A 73 21.84 -2.64 -19.65
CA ARG A 73 22.87 -1.74 -19.13
C ARG A 73 22.24 -0.66 -18.24
N TYR A 74 23.10 0.11 -17.57
CA TYR A 74 22.69 1.27 -16.79
C TYR A 74 21.86 2.26 -17.63
N THR A 75 20.84 2.81 -17.01
CA THR A 75 20.02 3.89 -17.56
C THR A 75 20.16 5.14 -16.68
N PRO A 76 19.60 6.29 -17.05
CA PRO A 76 19.54 7.44 -16.14
C PRO A 76 18.85 7.06 -14.82
N ALA A 77 19.34 7.60 -13.70
CA ALA A 77 18.84 7.28 -12.37
C ALA A 77 17.35 7.54 -12.20
N ALA A 78 16.84 8.62 -12.83
CA ALA A 78 15.40 8.94 -12.80
C ALA A 78 14.54 8.09 -13.74
N GLY A 79 15.13 7.12 -14.45
CA GLY A 79 14.45 6.31 -15.46
C GLY A 79 14.75 6.73 -16.90
N THR A 80 14.43 5.84 -17.84
CA THR A 80 14.63 6.13 -19.27
C THR A 80 13.73 7.26 -19.74
N PRO A 81 14.18 8.08 -20.74
CA PRO A 81 13.34 9.14 -21.29
C PRO A 81 11.99 8.64 -21.82
N GLU A 82 12.00 7.47 -22.47
CA GLU A 82 10.80 6.85 -23.04
C GLU A 82 9.78 6.49 -21.93
N LEU A 83 10.23 5.93 -20.82
CA LEU A 83 9.32 5.58 -19.73
C LEU A 83 8.81 6.82 -19.01
N ARG A 84 9.66 7.83 -18.79
CA ARG A 84 9.22 9.08 -18.17
C ARG A 84 8.17 9.80 -19.05
N GLN A 85 8.34 9.78 -20.37
CA GLN A 85 7.34 10.31 -21.31
C GLN A 85 6.05 9.47 -21.25
N ALA A 86 6.14 8.13 -21.26
CA ALA A 86 4.97 7.25 -21.16
C ALA A 86 4.17 7.49 -19.86
N VAL A 87 4.85 7.81 -18.75
CA VAL A 87 4.18 8.21 -17.50
C VAL A 87 3.48 9.56 -17.65
N CYS A 88 4.10 10.56 -18.29
CA CYS A 88 3.45 11.84 -18.56
C CYS A 88 2.20 11.66 -19.43
N ASP A 89 2.29 10.87 -20.50
CA ASP A 89 1.18 10.60 -21.41
C ASP A 89 0.03 9.88 -20.70
N LYS A 90 0.36 8.92 -19.81
CA LYS A 90 -0.62 8.23 -18.95
C LYS A 90 -1.30 9.20 -17.97
N LEU A 91 -0.55 10.05 -17.29
CA LEU A 91 -1.10 11.01 -16.33
C LEU A 91 -2.01 12.02 -17.01
N LYS A 92 -1.66 12.45 -18.21
CA LYS A 92 -2.51 13.33 -19.02
C LYS A 92 -3.79 12.62 -19.48
N ARG A 93 -3.67 11.41 -20.01
CA ARG A 93 -4.81 10.63 -20.53
C ARG A 93 -5.80 10.21 -19.44
N ASP A 94 -5.29 9.71 -18.33
CA ASP A 94 -6.10 9.03 -17.29
C ASP A 94 -6.52 9.97 -16.15
N ASN A 95 -5.68 10.96 -15.82
CA ASN A 95 -5.85 11.81 -14.64
C ASN A 95 -6.02 13.30 -14.99
N GLY A 96 -5.86 13.69 -16.26
CA GLY A 96 -5.92 15.10 -16.68
C GLY A 96 -4.75 15.95 -16.17
N LEU A 97 -3.62 15.32 -15.80
CA LEU A 97 -2.46 15.98 -15.23
C LEU A 97 -1.37 16.17 -16.28
N GLU A 98 -0.88 17.38 -16.42
CA GLU A 98 0.20 17.72 -17.33
C GLU A 98 1.52 17.85 -16.57
N TYR A 99 2.42 16.90 -16.78
CA TYR A 99 3.78 16.90 -16.24
C TYR A 99 4.81 16.85 -17.37
N GLU A 100 5.94 17.50 -17.13
CA GLU A 100 7.12 17.34 -17.96
C GLU A 100 7.93 16.10 -17.53
N PRO A 101 8.61 15.39 -18.44
CA PRO A 101 9.44 14.24 -18.07
C PRO A 101 10.47 14.55 -16.96
N ALA A 102 10.91 15.80 -16.82
CA ALA A 102 11.81 16.24 -15.75
C ALA A 102 11.18 16.18 -14.35
N GLN A 103 9.86 16.16 -14.26
CA GLN A 103 9.08 16.07 -13.03
C GLN A 103 8.76 14.63 -12.62
N VAL A 104 9.12 13.65 -13.46
CA VAL A 104 8.85 12.22 -13.24
C VAL A 104 10.11 11.49 -12.81
N VAL A 105 10.03 10.71 -11.74
CA VAL A 105 11.11 9.83 -11.23
C VAL A 105 10.59 8.39 -11.16
N ILE A 106 11.21 7.53 -11.94
CA ILE A 106 10.94 6.08 -11.92
C ILE A 106 11.77 5.45 -10.81
N SER A 107 11.15 4.61 -9.98
CA SER A 107 11.80 3.98 -8.81
C SER A 107 11.55 2.47 -8.75
N ASN A 108 12.25 1.78 -7.84
CA ASN A 108 12.11 0.33 -7.63
C ASN A 108 10.78 -0.02 -6.90
N GLY A 109 9.66 0.25 -7.55
CA GLY A 109 8.29 0.18 -7.04
C GLY A 109 7.86 1.45 -6.31
N ALA A 110 6.55 1.65 -6.14
CA ALA A 110 5.96 2.82 -5.47
C ALA A 110 6.49 3.00 -4.03
N LYS A 111 6.81 1.90 -3.33
CA LYS A 111 7.45 1.95 -2.01
C LYS A 111 8.76 2.74 -2.02
N HIS A 112 9.58 2.55 -3.04
CA HIS A 112 10.83 3.30 -3.19
C HIS A 112 10.58 4.76 -3.57
N SER A 113 9.56 5.03 -4.39
CA SER A 113 9.12 6.41 -4.70
C SER A 113 8.68 7.15 -3.43
N LEU A 114 7.89 6.51 -2.56
CA LEU A 114 7.50 7.06 -1.25
C LEU A 114 8.71 7.33 -0.36
N MET A 115 9.65 6.39 -0.26
CA MET A 115 10.85 6.58 0.54
C MET A 115 11.70 7.76 0.04
N ASN A 116 11.92 7.84 -1.27
CA ASN A 116 12.61 8.97 -1.90
C ASN A 116 11.88 10.29 -1.64
N THR A 117 10.54 10.28 -1.66
CA THR A 117 9.72 11.46 -1.35
C THR A 117 9.97 11.94 0.08
N PHE A 118 9.78 11.07 1.08
CA PHE A 118 9.97 11.49 2.47
C PHE A 118 11.40 11.94 2.75
N MET A 119 12.39 11.27 2.20
CA MET A 119 13.78 11.72 2.32
C MET A 119 14.09 13.06 1.63
N ALA A 120 13.32 13.39 0.58
CA ALA A 120 13.52 14.65 -0.15
C ALA A 120 12.83 15.85 0.52
N ILE A 121 11.76 15.63 1.31
CA ILE A 121 10.93 16.71 1.84
C ILE A 121 11.03 16.94 3.35
N LEU A 122 11.53 15.95 4.13
CA LEU A 122 11.52 16.00 5.59
C LEU A 122 12.88 16.39 6.17
N HIS A 123 12.85 17.31 7.12
CA HIS A 123 13.93 17.52 8.09
C HIS A 123 13.67 16.69 9.36
N GLU A 124 14.69 16.60 10.22
CA GLU A 124 14.54 15.94 11.52
C GLU A 124 13.46 16.63 12.36
N GLY A 125 12.45 15.89 12.76
CA GLY A 125 11.34 16.38 13.58
C GLY A 125 10.18 17.02 12.81
N ASP A 126 10.23 17.11 11.47
CA ASP A 126 9.08 17.49 10.66
C ASP A 126 7.94 16.47 10.82
N GLU A 127 6.71 16.95 10.87
CA GLU A 127 5.52 16.14 11.09
C GLU A 127 4.82 15.79 9.78
N VAL A 128 4.34 14.54 9.69
CA VAL A 128 3.54 14.06 8.56
C VAL A 128 2.23 13.51 9.09
N ILE A 129 1.11 14.10 8.66
CA ILE A 129 -0.24 13.62 9.00
C ILE A 129 -0.54 12.36 8.20
N ILE A 130 -0.95 11.29 8.89
CA ILE A 130 -1.30 9.99 8.29
C ILE A 130 -2.65 9.53 8.85
N PRO A 131 -3.72 9.48 8.04
CA PRO A 131 -5.02 8.98 8.49
C PRO A 131 -4.99 7.45 8.67
N ALA A 132 -5.35 6.98 9.86
CA ALA A 132 -5.57 5.56 10.13
C ALA A 132 -7.02 5.20 9.81
N PRO A 133 -7.26 4.01 9.20
CA PRO A 133 -6.28 2.99 8.87
C PRO A 133 -5.40 3.34 7.67
N PHE A 134 -4.12 3.00 7.77
CA PHE A 134 -3.11 3.28 6.74
C PHE A 134 -2.25 2.05 6.44
N TRP A 135 -1.61 2.04 5.28
CA TRP A 135 -0.59 1.03 4.99
C TRP A 135 0.62 1.21 5.91
N LEU A 136 0.89 0.20 6.73
CA LEU A 136 1.87 0.22 7.84
C LEU A 136 3.23 0.85 7.49
N SER A 137 3.65 0.79 6.22
CA SER A 137 4.96 1.30 5.82
C SER A 137 5.07 2.82 5.81
N TYR A 138 3.97 3.59 5.74
CA TYR A 138 4.07 5.06 5.71
C TYR A 138 4.71 5.59 6.98
N ALA A 139 4.22 5.20 8.15
CA ALA A 139 4.76 5.67 9.42
C ALA A 139 6.24 5.30 9.60
N GLU A 140 6.63 4.09 9.20
CA GLU A 140 8.03 3.66 9.28
C GLU A 140 8.94 4.42 8.30
N MET A 141 8.46 4.72 7.08
CA MET A 141 9.22 5.52 6.11
C MET A 141 9.43 6.96 6.59
N VAL A 142 8.39 7.57 7.21
CA VAL A 142 8.49 8.90 7.81
C VAL A 142 9.57 8.89 8.91
N ARG A 143 9.57 7.89 9.82
CA ARG A 143 10.60 7.74 10.86
C ARG A 143 12.00 7.53 10.29
N ILE A 144 12.12 6.69 9.24
CA ILE A 144 13.41 6.48 8.55
C ILE A 144 13.93 7.79 7.96
N ALA A 145 13.06 8.63 7.43
CA ALA A 145 13.43 9.93 6.88
C ALA A 145 13.73 11.01 7.95
N GLY A 146 13.53 10.71 9.24
CA GLY A 146 13.75 11.64 10.36
C GLY A 146 12.49 12.39 10.79
N GLY A 147 11.38 12.17 10.12
CA GLY A 147 10.08 12.80 10.46
C GLY A 147 9.33 12.10 11.59
N VAL A 148 8.26 12.73 12.02
CA VAL A 148 7.34 12.27 13.07
C VAL A 148 5.97 12.01 12.45
N PRO A 149 5.47 10.75 12.42
CA PRO A 149 4.12 10.49 11.98
C PRO A 149 3.09 10.98 13.00
N VAL A 150 2.15 11.82 12.57
CA VAL A 150 1.00 12.29 13.33
C VAL A 150 -0.23 11.54 12.84
N ILE A 151 -0.78 10.65 13.67
CA ILE A 151 -1.85 9.74 13.28
C ILE A 151 -3.22 10.34 13.61
N ILE A 152 -4.08 10.46 12.59
CA ILE A 152 -5.51 10.73 12.76
C ILE A 152 -6.25 9.39 12.77
N HIS A 153 -6.95 9.06 13.86
CA HIS A 153 -7.80 7.88 13.92
C HIS A 153 -9.17 8.20 13.34
N THR A 154 -9.39 7.85 12.08
CA THR A 154 -10.67 8.04 11.41
C THR A 154 -11.70 7.00 11.86
N LYS A 155 -12.98 7.25 11.55
CA LYS A 155 -14.09 6.43 12.03
C LYS A 155 -14.79 5.69 10.90
N LYS A 156 -15.26 4.46 11.19
CA LYS A 156 -16.04 3.65 10.25
C LYS A 156 -17.31 4.36 9.78
N GLU A 157 -17.98 5.09 10.69
CA GLU A 157 -19.21 5.84 10.42
C GLU A 157 -19.02 6.93 9.35
N ASN A 158 -17.79 7.42 9.20
CA ASN A 158 -17.40 8.40 8.17
C ASN A 158 -16.72 7.73 6.95
N GLY A 159 -16.88 6.42 6.77
CA GLY A 159 -16.19 5.69 5.69
C GLY A 159 -14.67 5.67 5.82
N PHE A 160 -14.13 5.88 7.01
CA PHE A 160 -12.71 6.08 7.29
C PHE A 160 -12.11 7.31 6.59
N MET A 161 -12.94 8.32 6.32
CA MET A 161 -12.48 9.62 5.79
C MET A 161 -12.17 10.58 6.94
N MET A 162 -11.16 11.43 6.74
CA MET A 162 -10.84 12.52 7.67
C MET A 162 -11.91 13.61 7.62
N THR A 163 -12.15 14.24 8.75
CA THR A 163 -12.93 15.48 8.81
C THR A 163 -12.00 16.70 8.84
N LYS A 164 -12.54 17.87 8.49
CA LYS A 164 -11.79 19.13 8.57
C LYS A 164 -11.30 19.39 9.99
N GLU A 165 -12.12 19.11 10.99
CA GLU A 165 -11.78 19.28 12.40
C GLU A 165 -10.60 18.39 12.83
N GLU A 166 -10.59 17.13 12.39
CA GLU A 166 -9.49 16.20 12.67
C GLU A 166 -8.18 16.64 12.01
N LEU A 167 -8.23 17.19 10.80
CA LEU A 167 -7.06 17.75 10.11
C LEU A 167 -6.52 18.99 10.85
N GLU A 168 -7.38 19.93 11.21
CA GLU A 168 -6.98 21.15 11.95
C GLU A 168 -6.40 20.81 13.33
N ASN A 169 -6.97 19.82 14.02
CA ASN A 169 -6.46 19.38 15.32
C ASN A 169 -5.10 18.65 15.22
N ALA A 170 -4.80 18.03 14.09
CA ALA A 170 -3.53 17.36 13.84
C ALA A 170 -2.42 18.31 13.34
N TYR A 171 -2.79 19.50 12.89
CA TYR A 171 -1.85 20.48 12.36
C TYR A 171 -0.99 21.12 13.45
N SER A 172 0.29 21.32 13.14
CA SER A 172 1.20 22.15 13.91
C SER A 172 2.14 22.93 12.97
N ALA A 173 2.90 23.87 13.51
CA ALA A 173 3.93 24.58 12.74
C ALA A 173 5.08 23.67 12.21
N LYS A 174 5.12 22.41 12.62
CA LYS A 174 6.05 21.39 12.13
C LYS A 174 5.45 20.51 11.05
N THR A 175 4.16 20.61 10.80
CA THR A 175 3.48 19.80 9.78
C THR A 175 4.02 20.13 8.40
N LYS A 176 4.58 19.13 7.73
CA LYS A 176 5.20 19.26 6.40
C LYS A 176 4.36 18.69 5.30
N ALA A 177 3.63 17.60 5.60
CA ALA A 177 2.83 16.91 4.60
C ALA A 177 1.66 16.14 5.21
N VAL A 178 0.66 15.84 4.37
CA VAL A 178 -0.38 14.84 4.62
C VAL A 178 -0.26 13.72 3.60
N VAL A 179 -0.47 12.45 4.04
CA VAL A 179 -0.48 11.27 3.16
C VAL A 179 -1.92 10.89 2.84
N LEU A 180 -2.22 10.69 1.56
CA LEU A 180 -3.48 10.14 1.08
C LEU A 180 -3.23 8.81 0.37
N THR A 181 -4.20 7.89 0.46
CA THR A 181 -4.21 6.65 -0.32
C THR A 181 -5.62 6.41 -0.83
N THR A 182 -5.83 6.51 -2.14
CA THR A 182 -7.14 6.30 -2.74
C THR A 182 -7.02 5.63 -4.12
N PRO A 183 -7.69 4.47 -4.33
CA PRO A 183 -8.36 3.59 -3.35
C PRO A 183 -7.47 3.13 -2.21
N SER A 184 -8.04 2.97 -1.01
CA SER A 184 -7.28 2.75 0.22
C SER A 184 -6.84 1.30 0.42
N ASN A 185 -5.65 1.11 0.91
CA ASN A 185 -5.21 -0.08 1.63
C ASN A 185 -5.06 0.31 3.12
N PRO A 186 -5.90 -0.20 4.05
CA PRO A 186 -6.59 -1.52 3.95
C PRO A 186 -8.10 -1.49 3.65
N THR A 187 -8.77 -0.33 3.62
CA THR A 187 -10.24 -0.25 3.66
C THR A 187 -10.94 -0.52 2.33
N GLY A 188 -10.24 -0.35 1.21
CA GLY A 188 -10.85 -0.38 -0.11
C GLY A 188 -11.75 0.82 -0.42
N GLN A 189 -11.84 1.82 0.47
CA GLN A 189 -12.66 3.00 0.23
C GLN A 189 -12.01 3.94 -0.79
N VAL A 190 -12.84 4.67 -1.54
CA VAL A 190 -12.44 5.66 -2.53
C VAL A 190 -12.85 7.03 -2.05
N MET A 191 -11.90 7.96 -1.94
CA MET A 191 -12.19 9.34 -1.55
C MET A 191 -13.08 10.03 -2.57
N SER A 192 -14.13 10.68 -2.10
CA SER A 192 -14.99 11.50 -2.96
C SER A 192 -14.29 12.79 -3.37
N ARG A 193 -14.82 13.47 -4.41
CA ARG A 193 -14.36 14.81 -4.79
C ARG A 193 -14.38 15.78 -3.61
N ALA A 194 -15.45 15.73 -2.80
CA ALA A 194 -15.59 16.64 -1.65
C ALA A 194 -14.53 16.37 -0.57
N ASP A 195 -14.20 15.09 -0.30
CA ASP A 195 -13.12 14.74 0.63
C ASP A 195 -11.76 15.27 0.13
N LEU A 196 -11.49 15.12 -1.16
CA LEU A 196 -10.26 15.60 -1.78
C LEU A 196 -10.18 17.14 -1.81
N GLU A 197 -11.28 17.83 -2.11
CA GLU A 197 -11.36 19.30 -2.07
C GLU A 197 -11.11 19.84 -0.66
N MET A 198 -11.68 19.21 0.37
CA MET A 198 -11.43 19.56 1.77
C MET A 198 -9.94 19.44 2.14
N VAL A 199 -9.29 18.33 1.74
CA VAL A 199 -7.84 18.15 1.99
C VAL A 199 -7.01 19.14 1.18
N ALA A 200 -7.42 19.44 -0.07
CA ALA A 200 -6.73 20.42 -0.92
C ALA A 200 -6.80 21.84 -0.30
N GLU A 201 -7.98 22.27 0.16
CA GLU A 201 -8.14 23.55 0.87
C GLU A 201 -7.26 23.62 2.11
N PHE A 202 -7.24 22.56 2.92
CA PHE A 202 -6.39 22.47 4.10
C PHE A 202 -4.91 22.57 3.72
N ALA A 203 -4.43 21.78 2.76
CA ALA A 203 -3.03 21.78 2.36
C ALA A 203 -2.57 23.13 1.77
N VAL A 204 -3.42 23.77 0.97
CA VAL A 204 -3.13 25.11 0.42
C VAL A 204 -3.13 26.18 1.51
N SER A 205 -4.11 26.17 2.42
CA SER A 205 -4.21 27.18 3.49
C SER A 205 -3.04 27.15 4.47
N HIS A 206 -2.46 25.98 4.70
CA HIS A 206 -1.33 25.77 5.62
C HIS A 206 0.02 25.67 4.91
N ASP A 207 0.07 25.82 3.58
CA ASP A 207 1.28 25.70 2.74
C ASP A 207 2.05 24.39 2.99
N ILE A 208 1.33 23.28 3.08
CA ILE A 208 1.91 21.92 3.26
C ILE A 208 1.78 21.08 1.99
N LEU A 209 2.58 20.02 1.92
CA LEU A 209 2.59 19.09 0.78
C LEU A 209 1.52 18.00 0.94
N VAL A 210 1.11 17.42 -0.18
CA VAL A 210 0.30 16.20 -0.23
C VAL A 210 1.10 15.09 -0.90
N VAL A 211 1.23 13.96 -0.22
CA VAL A 211 1.77 12.71 -0.79
C VAL A 211 0.59 11.81 -1.11
N SER A 212 0.20 11.79 -2.40
CA SER A 212 -0.96 11.04 -2.90
C SER A 212 -0.53 9.69 -3.47
N ASP A 213 -0.78 8.61 -2.72
CA ASP A 213 -0.54 7.23 -3.19
C ASP A 213 -1.76 6.74 -3.96
N GLU A 214 -1.62 6.65 -5.29
CA GLU A 214 -2.67 6.32 -6.25
C GLU A 214 -2.45 4.94 -6.89
N ILE A 215 -1.69 4.07 -6.22
CA ILE A 215 -1.27 2.76 -6.77
C ILE A 215 -2.44 1.85 -7.14
N TYR A 216 -3.62 2.07 -6.56
CA TYR A 216 -4.85 1.29 -6.82
C TYR A 216 -5.83 2.02 -7.75
N GLU A 217 -5.47 3.14 -8.39
CA GLU A 217 -6.37 4.00 -9.18
C GLU A 217 -7.24 3.28 -10.21
N LYS A 218 -6.72 2.17 -10.78
CA LYS A 218 -7.43 1.38 -11.81
C LYS A 218 -8.36 0.31 -11.22
N LEU A 219 -8.29 0.06 -9.93
CA LEU A 219 -9.05 -0.97 -9.25
C LEU A 219 -10.20 -0.32 -8.47
N ILE A 220 -11.23 0.12 -9.19
CA ILE A 220 -12.48 0.69 -8.67
C ILE A 220 -13.64 -0.11 -9.27
N TYR A 221 -14.64 -0.43 -8.48
CA TYR A 221 -15.68 -1.40 -8.83
C TYR A 221 -17.09 -0.82 -8.93
N GLU A 222 -17.31 0.39 -8.43
CA GLU A 222 -18.60 1.07 -8.48
C GLU A 222 -18.69 1.90 -9.77
N ASP A 223 -19.80 1.74 -10.51
CA ASP A 223 -19.98 2.35 -11.83
C ASP A 223 -20.13 3.88 -11.77
N ASP A 224 -20.53 4.42 -10.62
CA ASP A 224 -20.68 5.85 -10.34
C ASP A 224 -19.42 6.50 -9.75
N LYS A 225 -18.37 5.70 -9.52
CA LYS A 225 -17.10 6.17 -8.96
C LYS A 225 -15.96 6.03 -9.95
N GLN A 226 -15.10 7.00 -9.94
CA GLN A 226 -13.84 6.98 -10.67
C GLN A 226 -12.74 7.61 -9.82
N HIS A 227 -11.52 7.25 -10.11
CA HIS A 227 -10.37 7.85 -9.44
C HIS A 227 -10.27 9.34 -9.81
N ILE A 228 -10.08 10.15 -8.78
CA ILE A 228 -9.75 11.57 -8.93
C ILE A 228 -8.40 11.77 -8.25
N SER A 229 -7.41 12.23 -9.01
CA SER A 229 -6.16 12.68 -8.40
C SER A 229 -6.37 14.04 -7.76
N ILE A 230 -5.95 14.21 -6.50
CA ILE A 230 -6.05 15.51 -5.81
C ILE A 230 -5.31 16.61 -6.58
N ALA A 231 -4.21 16.27 -7.26
CA ALA A 231 -3.46 17.20 -8.09
C ALA A 231 -4.28 17.81 -9.24
N SER A 232 -5.41 17.18 -9.65
CA SER A 232 -6.27 17.69 -10.72
C SER A 232 -7.28 18.76 -10.27
N LEU A 233 -7.33 19.07 -8.96
CA LEU A 233 -8.35 19.99 -8.41
C LEU A 233 -7.97 21.47 -8.54
N GLY A 234 -6.82 21.81 -9.08
CA GLY A 234 -6.39 23.19 -9.34
C GLY A 234 -4.88 23.37 -9.24
N GLN A 235 -4.37 24.51 -9.72
CA GLN A 235 -2.94 24.76 -9.78
C GLN A 235 -2.27 24.83 -8.42
N ASP A 236 -2.91 25.44 -7.42
CA ASP A 236 -2.34 25.60 -6.08
C ASP A 236 -2.07 24.26 -5.38
N ILE A 237 -2.98 23.30 -5.54
CA ILE A 237 -2.78 21.95 -4.99
C ILE A 237 -1.88 21.08 -5.89
N TYR A 238 -1.92 21.27 -7.21
CA TYR A 238 -0.98 20.62 -8.13
C TYR A 238 0.48 20.92 -7.73
N ASP A 239 0.79 22.19 -7.45
CA ASP A 239 2.13 22.63 -7.07
C ASP A 239 2.59 22.11 -5.70
N ARG A 240 1.69 21.50 -4.92
CA ARG A 240 1.95 20.93 -3.60
C ARG A 240 1.82 19.40 -3.54
N THR A 241 1.42 18.77 -4.65
CA THR A 241 1.16 17.33 -4.65
C THR A 241 2.33 16.54 -5.24
N ILE A 242 2.70 15.48 -4.55
CA ILE A 242 3.56 14.41 -5.06
C ILE A 242 2.66 13.20 -5.34
N VAL A 243 2.40 12.92 -6.61
CA VAL A 243 1.63 11.75 -7.05
C VAL A 243 2.55 10.54 -7.07
N ILE A 244 2.19 9.51 -6.32
CA ILE A 244 2.88 8.21 -6.27
C ILE A 244 2.01 7.17 -6.95
N ASN A 245 2.59 6.43 -7.90
CA ASN A 245 1.86 5.38 -8.61
C ASN A 245 2.85 4.32 -9.13
N GLY A 246 2.38 3.37 -9.93
CA GLY A 246 3.19 2.31 -10.52
C GLY A 246 2.38 1.25 -11.23
N VAL A 247 3.06 0.23 -11.71
CA VAL A 247 2.45 -0.86 -12.49
C VAL A 247 2.15 -2.12 -11.69
N SER A 248 2.55 -2.13 -10.42
CA SER A 248 2.47 -3.33 -9.56
C SER A 248 1.07 -3.91 -9.45
N LYS A 249 0.03 -3.06 -9.36
CA LYS A 249 -1.35 -3.50 -9.09
C LYS A 249 -2.17 -3.56 -10.36
N SER A 250 -2.12 -2.50 -11.17
CA SER A 250 -2.91 -2.40 -12.41
C SER A 250 -2.53 -3.42 -13.47
N TYR A 251 -1.28 -3.91 -13.46
CA TYR A 251 -0.77 -4.82 -14.49
C TYR A 251 -0.20 -6.13 -13.92
N ALA A 252 -0.51 -6.46 -12.67
CA ALA A 252 0.04 -7.65 -11.99
C ALA A 252 1.57 -7.76 -12.13
N MET A 253 2.28 -6.66 -11.87
CA MET A 253 3.73 -6.52 -12.06
C MET A 253 4.46 -6.29 -10.73
N THR A 254 4.04 -6.91 -9.64
CA THR A 254 4.64 -6.68 -8.32
C THR A 254 6.11 -7.06 -8.26
N GLY A 255 6.50 -8.17 -8.90
CA GLY A 255 7.87 -8.65 -8.97
C GLY A 255 8.79 -7.86 -9.90
N TRP A 256 8.24 -7.08 -10.83
CA TRP A 256 9.03 -6.27 -11.77
C TRP A 256 9.65 -5.02 -11.13
N ARG A 257 9.12 -4.60 -9.99
CA ARG A 257 9.65 -3.48 -9.18
C ARG A 257 9.72 -2.16 -9.92
N ILE A 258 8.64 -1.72 -10.56
CA ILE A 258 8.52 -0.39 -11.17
C ILE A 258 7.37 0.40 -10.52
N GLY A 259 7.72 1.56 -10.01
CA GLY A 259 6.82 2.62 -9.58
C GLY A 259 7.38 3.96 -10.01
N TYR A 260 6.62 5.01 -9.82
CA TYR A 260 7.04 6.36 -10.17
C TYR A 260 6.42 7.39 -9.24
N ALA A 261 7.07 8.54 -9.20
CA ALA A 261 6.51 9.76 -8.64
C ALA A 261 6.46 10.83 -9.72
N ALA A 262 5.38 11.62 -9.73
CA ALA A 262 5.29 12.89 -10.45
C ALA A 262 5.13 14.01 -9.43
N ALA A 263 6.02 15.00 -9.48
CA ALA A 263 6.16 15.99 -8.41
C ALA A 263 6.61 17.35 -8.94
N PRO A 264 6.47 18.42 -8.16
CA PRO A 264 7.14 19.69 -8.44
C PRO A 264 8.61 19.49 -8.76
N LEU A 265 9.11 20.19 -9.78
CA LEU A 265 10.46 19.97 -10.33
C LEU A 265 11.60 19.99 -9.29
N PRO A 266 11.62 20.87 -8.27
CA PRO A 266 12.66 20.84 -7.25
C PRO A 266 12.65 19.52 -6.45
N ILE A 267 11.48 19.00 -6.10
CA ILE A 267 11.32 17.73 -5.36
C ILE A 267 11.77 16.56 -6.24
N ALA A 268 11.32 16.50 -7.49
CA ALA A 268 11.72 15.45 -8.43
C ALA A 268 13.25 15.39 -8.64
N LYS A 269 13.93 16.53 -8.71
CA LYS A 269 15.39 16.61 -8.82
C LYS A 269 16.07 16.03 -7.57
N LEU A 270 15.58 16.35 -6.37
CA LEU A 270 16.13 15.81 -5.12
C LEU A 270 15.91 14.31 -5.02
N MET A 271 14.70 13.81 -5.36
CA MET A 271 14.41 12.38 -5.40
C MET A 271 15.33 11.63 -6.36
N ALA A 272 15.56 12.15 -7.55
CA ALA A 272 16.47 11.56 -8.54
C ALA A 272 17.93 11.54 -8.03
N SER A 273 18.38 12.60 -7.36
CA SER A 273 19.71 12.68 -6.74
C SER A 273 19.87 11.65 -5.63
N LEU A 274 18.91 11.55 -4.70
CA LEU A 274 18.91 10.55 -3.63
C LEU A 274 18.96 9.13 -4.21
N GLN A 275 18.08 8.82 -5.17
CA GLN A 275 18.02 7.51 -5.81
C GLN A 275 19.33 7.13 -6.49
N SER A 276 20.04 8.09 -7.12
CA SER A 276 21.32 7.84 -7.79
C SER A 276 22.37 7.28 -6.85
N HIS A 277 22.33 7.66 -5.57
CA HIS A 277 23.27 7.19 -4.54
C HIS A 277 22.76 5.98 -3.75
N MET A 278 21.45 5.72 -3.73
CA MET A 278 20.85 4.62 -2.97
C MET A 278 20.72 3.33 -3.78
N ALA A 279 20.30 3.45 -5.04
CA ALA A 279 19.93 2.31 -5.87
C ALA A 279 20.35 2.43 -7.33
N SER A 280 20.97 3.54 -7.75
CA SER A 280 21.23 3.86 -9.14
C SER A 280 19.93 3.97 -9.95
N ASN A 281 19.78 3.25 -11.07
CA ASN A 281 18.55 3.22 -11.87
C ASN A 281 17.68 1.98 -11.56
N PRO A 282 16.36 2.03 -11.80
CA PRO A 282 15.52 0.84 -11.83
C PRO A 282 15.96 -0.15 -12.91
N ASN A 283 15.52 -1.41 -12.78
CA ASN A 283 15.78 -2.47 -13.75
C ASN A 283 15.39 -2.04 -15.18
N SER A 284 16.36 -2.05 -16.11
CA SER A 284 16.17 -1.57 -17.49
C SER A 284 15.16 -2.40 -18.29
N ILE A 285 15.14 -3.72 -18.07
CA ILE A 285 14.20 -4.64 -18.72
C ILE A 285 12.77 -4.33 -18.27
N ALA A 286 12.59 -4.16 -16.96
CA ALA A 286 11.30 -3.81 -16.38
C ALA A 286 10.82 -2.42 -16.84
N GLN A 287 11.72 -1.47 -17.04
CA GLN A 287 11.38 -0.15 -17.61
C GLN A 287 10.84 -0.28 -19.03
N ALA A 288 11.50 -1.08 -19.89
CA ALA A 288 11.05 -1.32 -21.27
C ALA A 288 9.64 -1.96 -21.30
N ALA A 289 9.43 -3.00 -20.49
CA ALA A 289 8.12 -3.64 -20.36
C ALA A 289 7.04 -2.68 -19.83
N THR A 290 7.41 -1.76 -18.93
CA THR A 290 6.47 -0.76 -18.39
C THR A 290 6.02 0.25 -19.44
N VAL A 291 6.88 0.65 -20.40
CA VAL A 291 6.47 1.49 -21.53
C VAL A 291 5.34 0.82 -22.30
N VAL A 292 5.46 -0.49 -22.55
CA VAL A 292 4.41 -1.27 -23.24
C VAL A 292 3.15 -1.39 -22.39
N ALA A 293 3.28 -1.58 -21.08
CA ALA A 293 2.14 -1.62 -20.17
C ALA A 293 1.33 -0.32 -20.21
N LEU A 294 2.00 0.84 -20.17
CA LEU A 294 1.32 2.15 -20.12
C LEU A 294 0.72 2.58 -21.46
N ASN A 295 1.37 2.22 -22.58
CA ASN A 295 0.98 2.66 -23.92
C ASN A 295 0.17 1.61 -24.69
N GLY A 296 0.19 0.35 -24.24
CA GLY A 296 -0.49 -0.77 -24.90
C GLY A 296 -1.99 -0.87 -24.58
N PRO A 297 -2.64 -1.94 -25.04
CA PRO A 297 -4.04 -2.23 -24.74
C PRO A 297 -4.30 -2.30 -23.22
N GLN A 298 -5.44 -1.78 -22.78
CA GLN A 298 -5.82 -1.73 -21.37
C GLN A 298 -6.90 -2.78 -20.98
N ASP A 299 -7.30 -3.63 -21.92
CA ASP A 299 -8.36 -4.65 -21.74
C ASP A 299 -8.04 -5.58 -20.57
N CYS A 300 -6.77 -5.96 -20.41
CA CYS A 300 -6.31 -6.81 -19.31
C CYS A 300 -6.57 -6.21 -17.92
N VAL A 301 -6.53 -4.87 -17.79
CA VAL A 301 -6.86 -4.18 -16.55
C VAL A 301 -8.35 -4.25 -16.29
N ALA A 302 -9.17 -4.01 -17.32
CA ALA A 302 -10.62 -4.08 -17.22
C ALA A 302 -11.10 -5.51 -16.86
N GLU A 303 -10.53 -6.54 -17.49
CA GLU A 303 -10.83 -7.94 -17.20
C GLU A 303 -10.50 -8.31 -15.75
N MET A 304 -9.34 -7.87 -15.25
CA MET A 304 -8.94 -8.06 -13.85
C MET A 304 -9.89 -7.35 -12.88
N CYS A 305 -10.34 -6.14 -13.20
CA CYS A 305 -11.31 -5.41 -12.39
C CYS A 305 -12.65 -6.14 -12.30
N VAL A 306 -13.15 -6.70 -13.42
CA VAL A 306 -14.40 -7.49 -13.43
C VAL A 306 -14.29 -8.69 -12.50
N GLU A 307 -13.17 -9.39 -12.51
CA GLU A 307 -12.96 -10.54 -11.63
C GLU A 307 -12.84 -10.13 -10.16
N PHE A 308 -12.09 -9.07 -9.86
CA PHE A 308 -12.00 -8.55 -8.49
C PHE A 308 -13.34 -8.04 -7.96
N LYS A 309 -14.18 -7.43 -8.79
CA LYS A 309 -15.56 -7.04 -8.42
C LYS A 309 -16.38 -8.25 -7.97
N LYS A 310 -16.33 -9.36 -8.72
CA LYS A 310 -17.03 -10.60 -8.36
C LYS A 310 -16.54 -11.16 -7.02
N ARG A 311 -15.22 -11.18 -6.81
CA ARG A 311 -14.62 -11.67 -5.56
C ARG A 311 -14.96 -10.78 -4.39
N ARG A 312 -14.93 -9.45 -4.57
CA ARG A 312 -15.33 -8.45 -3.59
C ARG A 312 -16.78 -8.65 -3.16
N ASP A 313 -17.69 -8.78 -4.13
CA ASP A 313 -19.12 -8.93 -3.86
C ASP A 313 -19.37 -10.21 -3.07
N TYR A 314 -18.74 -11.31 -3.46
CA TYR A 314 -18.88 -12.59 -2.75
C TYR A 314 -18.32 -12.55 -1.32
N ILE A 315 -17.09 -12.06 -1.12
CA ILE A 315 -16.46 -12.06 0.21
C ILE A 315 -17.21 -11.12 1.17
N TYR A 316 -17.73 -10.00 0.67
CA TYR A 316 -18.51 -9.05 1.45
C TYR A 316 -19.87 -9.66 1.86
N GLU A 317 -20.62 -10.27 0.94
CA GLU A 317 -21.87 -10.96 1.24
C GLU A 317 -21.67 -12.06 2.29
N ARG A 318 -20.57 -12.82 2.19
CA ARG A 318 -20.25 -13.86 3.18
C ARG A 318 -19.90 -13.28 4.55
N GLU A 319 -19.23 -12.15 4.59
CA GLU A 319 -18.86 -11.47 5.83
C GLU A 319 -20.09 -10.93 6.55
N GLU A 320 -21.04 -10.29 5.84
CA GLU A 320 -22.30 -9.78 6.40
C GLU A 320 -23.15 -10.89 7.08
N ALA A 321 -23.00 -12.12 6.64
CA ALA A 321 -23.72 -13.26 7.21
C ALA A 321 -23.07 -13.80 8.53
N ILE A 322 -21.86 -13.36 8.89
CA ILE A 322 -21.14 -13.85 10.06
C ILE A 322 -21.39 -12.91 11.26
N PRO A 323 -22.08 -13.38 12.33
CA PRO A 323 -22.38 -12.52 13.46
C PRO A 323 -21.14 -12.15 14.28
N GLY A 324 -21.08 -10.91 14.73
CA GLY A 324 -20.01 -10.42 15.61
C GLY A 324 -18.78 -9.85 14.88
N ILE A 325 -18.80 -9.86 13.55
CA ILE A 325 -17.83 -9.13 12.72
C ILE A 325 -18.57 -8.13 11.82
N SER A 326 -17.87 -7.12 11.31
CA SER A 326 -18.50 -6.15 10.40
C SER A 326 -17.48 -5.37 9.57
N ALA A 327 -17.80 -5.14 8.29
CA ALA A 327 -16.98 -4.36 7.38
C ALA A 327 -17.78 -3.26 6.67
N LEU A 328 -17.09 -2.33 6.03
CA LEU A 328 -17.68 -1.53 4.95
C LEU A 328 -17.40 -2.25 3.64
N LYS A 329 -18.37 -2.17 2.72
CA LYS A 329 -18.18 -2.70 1.37
C LYS A 329 -17.02 -1.97 0.69
N PRO A 330 -15.97 -2.67 0.25
CA PRO A 330 -14.88 -2.04 -0.47
C PRO A 330 -15.35 -1.51 -1.83
N GLU A 331 -14.93 -0.31 -2.18
CA GLU A 331 -15.23 0.33 -3.48
C GLU A 331 -14.11 0.13 -4.49
N GLY A 332 -12.90 -0.18 -3.99
CA GLY A 332 -11.71 -0.41 -4.81
C GLY A 332 -10.64 -1.23 -4.08
N ALA A 333 -9.44 -1.28 -4.66
CA ALA A 333 -8.33 -2.14 -4.24
C ALA A 333 -8.74 -3.64 -4.24
N PHE A 334 -8.20 -4.47 -3.37
CA PHE A 334 -8.58 -5.89 -3.25
C PHE A 334 -8.53 -6.37 -1.79
N TYR A 335 -9.03 -5.51 -0.88
CA TYR A 335 -9.02 -5.79 0.56
C TYR A 335 -10.42 -5.62 1.16
N LEU A 336 -10.77 -6.52 2.08
CA LEU A 336 -11.88 -6.36 3.01
C LEU A 336 -11.31 -6.08 4.40
N PHE A 337 -11.77 -5.00 5.02
CA PHE A 337 -11.30 -4.52 6.31
C PHE A 337 -12.38 -4.73 7.37
N VAL A 338 -12.16 -5.72 8.24
CA VAL A 338 -13.19 -6.31 9.09
C VAL A 338 -12.93 -5.98 10.55
N ASP A 339 -13.90 -5.38 11.21
CA ASP A 339 -13.97 -5.23 12.66
C ASP A 339 -14.34 -6.58 13.30
N VAL A 340 -13.50 -7.04 14.22
CA VAL A 340 -13.71 -8.31 14.95
C VAL A 340 -13.95 -8.09 16.45
N SER A 341 -14.11 -6.84 16.90
CA SER A 341 -14.30 -6.49 18.32
C SER A 341 -15.55 -7.13 18.93
N GLY A 342 -16.59 -7.39 18.14
CA GLY A 342 -17.79 -8.10 18.59
C GLY A 342 -17.56 -9.58 18.97
N LEU A 343 -16.35 -10.11 18.76
CA LEU A 343 -15.96 -11.45 19.17
C LEU A 343 -15.16 -11.45 20.49
N TYR A 344 -14.81 -10.27 21.02
CA TYR A 344 -14.01 -10.17 22.25
C TYR A 344 -14.75 -10.75 23.45
N GLY A 345 -14.00 -11.38 24.34
CA GLY A 345 -14.51 -12.10 25.50
C GLY A 345 -14.96 -13.53 25.23
N LYS A 346 -15.18 -13.90 23.95
CA LYS A 346 -15.48 -15.28 23.57
C LYS A 346 -14.20 -16.12 23.53
N ALA A 347 -14.37 -17.45 23.50
CA ALA A 347 -13.25 -18.39 23.48
C ALA A 347 -13.46 -19.49 22.43
N TYR A 348 -12.39 -19.90 21.78
CA TYR A 348 -12.31 -21.07 20.92
C TYR A 348 -11.44 -22.14 21.61
N GLU A 349 -11.99 -23.33 21.90
CA GLU A 349 -11.27 -24.40 22.62
C GLU A 349 -10.54 -23.92 23.89
N GLY A 350 -11.13 -22.98 24.64
CA GLY A 350 -10.54 -22.39 25.83
C GLY A 350 -9.53 -21.27 25.64
N GLN A 351 -9.19 -20.93 24.40
CA GLN A 351 -8.36 -19.79 24.06
C GLN A 351 -9.25 -18.55 23.88
N LYS A 352 -9.07 -17.54 24.72
CA LYS A 352 -9.85 -16.30 24.68
C LYS A 352 -9.41 -15.41 23.53
N ILE A 353 -10.38 -14.70 22.93
CA ILE A 353 -10.17 -13.63 21.96
C ILE A 353 -10.26 -12.30 22.71
N GLU A 354 -9.12 -11.65 22.94
CA GLU A 354 -9.03 -10.34 23.59
C GLU A 354 -8.59 -9.24 22.61
N SER A 355 -8.14 -9.65 21.42
CA SER A 355 -7.67 -8.75 20.35
C SER A 355 -7.86 -9.38 18.97
N ALA A 356 -7.78 -8.55 17.92
CA ALA A 356 -7.74 -9.04 16.54
C ALA A 356 -6.50 -9.92 16.26
N ALA A 357 -5.41 -9.73 17.00
CA ALA A 357 -4.23 -10.57 16.90
C ALA A 357 -4.48 -11.97 17.45
N ASP A 358 -5.20 -12.11 18.58
CA ASP A 358 -5.61 -13.41 19.12
C ASP A 358 -6.53 -14.14 18.15
N PHE A 359 -7.55 -13.42 17.61
CA PHE A 359 -8.43 -13.99 16.60
C PHE A 359 -7.65 -14.52 15.39
N ALA A 360 -6.74 -13.72 14.85
CA ALA A 360 -5.93 -14.09 13.68
C ALA A 360 -5.01 -15.29 13.97
N SER A 361 -4.42 -15.36 15.17
CA SER A 361 -3.56 -16.46 15.61
C SER A 361 -4.34 -17.76 15.75
N ILE A 362 -5.47 -17.73 16.47
CA ILE A 362 -6.34 -18.91 16.68
C ILE A 362 -6.87 -19.41 15.32
N LEU A 363 -7.31 -18.48 14.46
CA LEU A 363 -7.83 -18.80 13.13
C LEU A 363 -6.75 -19.52 12.26
N LEU A 364 -5.51 -19.04 12.30
CA LEU A 364 -4.40 -19.66 11.57
C LEU A 364 -4.06 -21.04 12.13
N GLU A 365 -3.99 -21.19 13.45
CA GLU A 365 -3.55 -22.43 14.09
C GLU A 365 -4.63 -23.53 14.06
N LYS A 366 -5.90 -23.16 14.17
CA LYS A 366 -7.02 -24.10 14.34
C LYS A 366 -7.83 -24.35 13.07
N LYS A 367 -7.97 -23.34 12.22
CA LYS A 367 -8.74 -23.42 10.98
C LYS A 367 -7.90 -23.23 9.71
N TYR A 368 -6.58 -23.00 9.88
CA TYR A 368 -5.64 -22.85 8.78
C TYR A 368 -6.01 -21.72 7.81
N VAL A 369 -6.47 -20.59 8.35
CA VAL A 369 -6.75 -19.38 7.59
C VAL A 369 -5.85 -18.26 8.08
N ALA A 370 -5.02 -17.69 7.19
CA ALA A 370 -4.14 -16.58 7.49
C ALA A 370 -4.82 -15.25 7.12
N VAL A 371 -4.99 -14.37 8.10
CA VAL A 371 -5.49 -12.99 7.95
C VAL A 371 -4.51 -12.01 8.58
N VAL A 372 -4.57 -10.73 8.25
CA VAL A 372 -3.61 -9.73 8.76
C VAL A 372 -4.26 -8.90 9.87
N PRO A 373 -3.82 -9.02 11.15
CA PRO A 373 -4.27 -8.11 12.20
C PRO A 373 -3.72 -6.71 11.97
N CYS A 374 -4.52 -5.68 12.24
CA CYS A 374 -4.29 -4.32 11.77
C CYS A 374 -3.89 -3.31 12.85
N ALA A 375 -3.30 -3.78 13.98
CA ALA A 375 -2.74 -2.88 14.99
C ALA A 375 -1.66 -1.94 14.39
N ASP A 376 -0.78 -2.47 13.53
CA ASP A 376 0.26 -1.68 12.86
C ASP A 376 -0.28 -0.80 11.72
N PHE A 377 -1.55 -0.96 11.35
CA PHE A 377 -2.29 -0.07 10.44
C PHE A 377 -3.01 1.04 11.21
N GLY A 378 -2.81 1.13 12.54
CA GLY A 378 -3.44 2.09 13.43
C GLY A 378 -4.84 1.70 13.93
N MET A 379 -5.32 0.46 13.66
CA MET A 379 -6.66 -0.02 14.01
C MET A 379 -6.58 -1.42 14.65
N PRO A 380 -6.37 -1.51 15.98
CA PRO A 380 -6.09 -2.76 16.66
C PRO A 380 -7.25 -3.77 16.68
N ASP A 381 -8.49 -3.31 16.47
CA ASP A 381 -9.69 -4.14 16.50
C ASP A 381 -10.05 -4.77 15.15
N TYR A 382 -9.24 -4.50 14.12
CA TYR A 382 -9.52 -4.89 12.76
C TYR A 382 -8.56 -5.96 12.25
N ILE A 383 -9.05 -6.74 11.30
CA ILE A 383 -8.25 -7.60 10.43
C ILE A 383 -8.44 -7.20 8.97
N ARG A 384 -7.43 -7.45 8.15
CA ARG A 384 -7.51 -7.27 6.68
C ARG A 384 -7.49 -8.62 5.99
N LEU A 385 -8.46 -8.85 5.10
CA LEU A 385 -8.53 -9.97 4.17
C LEU A 385 -8.27 -9.47 2.76
N SER A 386 -7.29 -10.06 2.06
CA SER A 386 -7.08 -9.83 0.63
C SER A 386 -7.89 -10.82 -0.19
N TYR A 387 -8.74 -10.34 -1.08
CA TYR A 387 -9.44 -11.21 -2.05
C TYR A 387 -8.71 -11.34 -3.39
N ALA A 388 -7.41 -10.97 -3.42
CA ALA A 388 -6.52 -11.27 -4.53
C ALA A 388 -6.05 -12.73 -4.47
N THR A 389 -7.00 -13.65 -4.59
CA THR A 389 -6.81 -15.11 -4.65
C THR A 389 -8.01 -15.74 -5.36
N SER A 390 -7.95 -17.03 -5.70
CA SER A 390 -9.05 -17.68 -6.43
C SER A 390 -10.37 -17.68 -5.67
N MET A 391 -11.49 -17.63 -6.40
CA MET A 391 -12.82 -17.71 -5.81
C MET A 391 -13.02 -18.98 -4.97
N GLU A 392 -12.40 -20.09 -5.35
CA GLU A 392 -12.42 -21.35 -4.60
C GLU A 392 -11.77 -21.18 -3.22
N LEU A 393 -10.59 -20.54 -3.16
CA LEU A 393 -9.92 -20.26 -1.88
C LEU A 393 -10.68 -19.23 -1.04
N ILE A 394 -11.33 -18.24 -1.66
CA ILE A 394 -12.19 -17.30 -0.95
C ILE A 394 -13.34 -18.04 -0.28
N LYS A 395 -14.06 -18.90 -1.01
CA LYS A 395 -15.14 -19.74 -0.46
C LYS A 395 -14.67 -20.56 0.72
N LYS A 396 -13.60 -21.32 0.52
CA LYS A 396 -13.02 -22.19 1.55
C LYS A 396 -12.58 -21.44 2.80
N GLY A 397 -11.96 -20.27 2.62
CA GLY A 397 -11.51 -19.45 3.73
C GLY A 397 -12.66 -18.85 4.53
N MET A 398 -13.70 -18.34 3.83
CA MET A 398 -14.90 -17.81 4.49
C MET A 398 -15.71 -18.88 5.21
N ASP A 399 -15.81 -20.09 4.65
CA ASP A 399 -16.45 -21.23 5.32
C ASP A 399 -15.74 -21.55 6.66
N ARG A 400 -14.41 -21.57 6.68
CA ARG A 400 -13.61 -21.82 7.88
C ARG A 400 -13.72 -20.70 8.92
N ILE A 401 -13.82 -19.43 8.48
CA ILE A 401 -14.03 -18.27 9.37
C ILE A 401 -15.43 -18.39 10.00
N GLU A 402 -16.46 -18.63 9.22
CA GLU A 402 -17.83 -18.77 9.68
C GLU A 402 -17.97 -19.94 10.65
N GLU A 403 -17.37 -21.09 10.34
CA GLU A 403 -17.36 -22.27 11.20
C GLU A 403 -16.71 -21.95 12.56
N MET A 404 -15.54 -21.30 12.58
CA MET A 404 -14.86 -20.91 13.80
C MET A 404 -15.74 -19.98 14.65
N VAL A 405 -16.35 -18.96 14.03
CA VAL A 405 -17.20 -17.99 14.75
C VAL A 405 -18.44 -18.66 15.36
N LYS A 406 -19.05 -19.65 14.68
CA LYS A 406 -20.17 -20.43 15.21
C LYS A 406 -19.81 -21.31 16.41
N GLU A 407 -18.55 -21.74 16.49
CA GLU A 407 -18.03 -22.59 17.58
C GLU A 407 -17.54 -21.81 18.80
N LEU A 408 -17.49 -20.46 18.73
CA LEU A 408 -17.11 -19.60 19.87
C LEU A 408 -18.13 -19.70 21.02
N LYS A 409 -17.60 -19.72 22.25
CA LYS A 409 -18.37 -19.79 23.49
C LYS A 409 -18.14 -18.57 24.37
#